data_66c5e2eb5e0ea83bc002add48f986194
#
_entry.id   66c5e2eb5e0ea83bc002add48f986194
#
_cell.length_a   1.000
_cell.length_b   1.000
_cell.length_c   1.000
_cell.angle_alpha   90.00
_cell.angle_beta   90.00
_cell.angle_gamma   90.00
#
_symmetry.space_group_name_H-M   'P 1'
#
loop_
_entity.id
_entity.type
_entity.pdbx_description
1 polymer ?
#
loop_
_entity_poly.entity_id
_entity_poly.type
_entity_poly.pdbx_seq_one_letter_code
_entity_poly.pdbx_strand_id
1 'polypeptide(L)'
;MANILDYLDWRGDLTLAQDPFNEVDNLILAELSFVDFGGIVPGPGEGRAVPLWKAAEAYFAKTEGRPIDMGVLVPNQIPELLRRTAASPRFRDMKLNGFVDHLDTVKAEQFAALVAECGDGTVYLSFRGTDDTLAGWKEDFYLSCMREVPAQKMAVAYTEAMAHQYPRIKLRLGGHSKGGNLAVWAGVFCPTAVQRRIAAVWSNDGPGFHDDILSQPRHIRLAERIHTIVPKSSVVGMLLEHEEDYTVVDSNQQGLMQHDGFSWAVLGNRFVRLHSVTRQARLTDQELRGWVQGLTVEQREKFVDSAFQVLEASGAQTLTDLKADSFKA
;
A
#
# COMPACT_ATOMS: atom_id res chain seq x y z
N MET A 1 -7.37 -11.62 -18.69
CA MET A 1 -7.20 -12.33 -17.41
C MET A 1 -8.02 -11.58 -16.39
N ALA A 2 -8.83 -12.27 -15.61
CA ALA A 2 -9.70 -11.62 -14.63
C ALA A 2 -8.87 -11.02 -13.49
N ASN A 3 -9.31 -9.89 -12.95
CA ASN A 3 -8.61 -9.12 -11.91
C ASN A 3 -9.55 -8.71 -10.76
N ILE A 4 -9.14 -7.78 -9.92
CA ILE A 4 -9.91 -7.33 -8.75
C ILE A 4 -11.23 -6.63 -9.13
N LEU A 5 -11.36 -6.04 -10.33
CA LEU A 5 -12.63 -5.48 -10.80
C LEU A 5 -13.60 -6.61 -11.18
N ASP A 6 -13.10 -7.65 -11.87
CA ASP A 6 -13.91 -8.82 -12.20
C ASP A 6 -14.35 -9.59 -10.94
N TYR A 7 -13.47 -9.63 -9.90
CA TYR A 7 -13.84 -10.20 -8.60
C TYR A 7 -15.10 -9.56 -8.02
N LEU A 8 -15.25 -8.25 -8.13
CA LEU A 8 -16.45 -7.55 -7.66
C LEU A 8 -17.70 -7.98 -8.42
N ASP A 9 -17.59 -8.41 -9.68
CA ASP A 9 -18.73 -8.86 -10.48
C ASP A 9 -19.24 -10.24 -10.03
N TRP A 10 -18.37 -11.14 -9.56
CA TRP A 10 -18.81 -12.50 -9.17
C TRP A 10 -18.75 -12.80 -7.66
N ARG A 11 -18.14 -11.93 -6.84
CA ARG A 11 -18.05 -12.09 -5.37
C ARG A 11 -18.58 -10.88 -4.61
N GLY A 12 -18.78 -9.77 -5.29
CA GLY A 12 -19.27 -8.55 -4.68
C GLY A 12 -20.67 -8.64 -4.09
N ASP A 13 -21.46 -9.64 -4.46
CA ASP A 13 -22.78 -9.96 -3.90
C ASP A 13 -22.73 -10.72 -2.57
N LEU A 14 -21.58 -11.35 -2.23
CA LEU A 14 -21.40 -12.14 -1.01
C LEU A 14 -20.84 -11.26 0.12
N THR A 15 -21.57 -11.18 1.20
CA THR A 15 -21.10 -10.50 2.42
C THR A 15 -19.92 -11.23 3.05
N LEU A 16 -19.15 -10.57 3.95
CA LEU A 16 -18.05 -11.22 4.69
C LEU A 16 -18.53 -12.33 5.64
N ALA A 17 -19.83 -12.37 5.97
CA ALA A 17 -20.42 -13.48 6.73
C ALA A 17 -20.65 -14.74 5.86
N GLN A 18 -20.87 -14.56 4.55
CA GLN A 18 -21.09 -15.66 3.60
C GLN A 18 -19.79 -16.19 3.01
N ASP A 19 -18.85 -15.31 2.70
CA ASP A 19 -17.49 -15.63 2.26
C ASP A 19 -16.50 -14.78 3.06
N PRO A 20 -15.73 -15.36 3.99
CA PRO A 20 -14.84 -14.60 4.87
C PRO A 20 -13.83 -13.72 4.13
N PHE A 21 -13.34 -12.70 4.82
CA PHE A 21 -12.31 -11.79 4.31
C PHE A 21 -11.11 -12.56 3.74
N ASN A 22 -10.66 -12.19 2.56
CA ASN A 22 -9.61 -12.89 1.82
C ASN A 22 -8.55 -11.95 1.23
N GLU A 23 -7.57 -12.51 0.56
CA GLU A 23 -6.42 -11.79 -0.01
C GLU A 23 -6.80 -10.79 -1.11
N VAL A 24 -7.92 -11.00 -1.83
CA VAL A 24 -8.40 -10.07 -2.85
C VAL A 24 -9.09 -8.88 -2.21
N ASP A 25 -9.88 -9.09 -1.16
CA ASP A 25 -10.47 -8.01 -0.37
C ASP A 25 -9.38 -7.09 0.22
N ASN A 26 -8.28 -7.70 0.70
CA ASN A 26 -7.13 -6.96 1.19
C ASN A 26 -6.57 -6.02 0.12
N LEU A 27 -6.29 -6.52 -1.09
CA LEU A 27 -5.76 -5.67 -2.15
C LEU A 27 -6.75 -4.57 -2.54
N ILE A 28 -8.05 -4.88 -2.64
CA ILE A 28 -9.08 -3.88 -2.92
C ILE A 28 -9.05 -2.74 -1.88
N LEU A 29 -8.99 -3.08 -0.59
CA LEU A 29 -8.93 -2.06 0.46
C LEU A 29 -7.60 -1.31 0.48
N ALA A 30 -6.49 -1.97 0.10
CA ALA A 30 -5.19 -1.32 -0.06
C ALA A 30 -5.23 -0.29 -1.19
N GLU A 31 -5.80 -0.64 -2.35
CA GLU A 31 -5.94 0.27 -3.50
C GLU A 31 -6.90 1.43 -3.21
N LEU A 32 -7.96 1.24 -2.44
CA LEU A 32 -8.87 2.32 -2.05
C LEU A 32 -8.21 3.40 -1.17
N SER A 33 -7.05 3.14 -0.56
CA SER A 33 -6.30 4.15 0.18
C SER A 33 -5.72 5.27 -0.70
N PHE A 34 -5.67 5.07 -2.03
CA PHE A 34 -5.26 6.10 -2.98
C PHE A 34 -6.35 7.13 -3.29
N VAL A 35 -7.60 6.90 -2.85
CA VAL A 35 -8.67 7.88 -3.00
C VAL A 35 -8.49 9.03 -2.01
N ASP A 36 -8.52 10.26 -2.51
CA ASP A 36 -8.54 11.45 -1.63
C ASP A 36 -9.92 11.61 -0.96
N PHE A 37 -10.02 11.13 0.26
CA PHE A 37 -11.19 11.31 1.12
C PHE A 37 -11.13 12.55 2.01
N GLY A 38 -10.23 13.49 1.75
CA GLY A 38 -10.10 14.74 2.50
C GLY A 38 -11.42 15.54 2.54
N GLY A 39 -11.87 15.89 3.75
CA GLY A 39 -13.14 16.56 3.98
C GLY A 39 -14.40 15.66 3.83
N ILE A 40 -14.23 14.36 3.54
CA ILE A 40 -15.29 13.36 3.37
C ILE A 40 -15.28 12.36 4.53
N VAL A 41 -14.12 11.76 4.78
CA VAL A 41 -13.90 10.81 5.87
C VAL A 41 -13.17 11.50 7.01
N PRO A 42 -13.65 11.37 8.27
CA PRO A 42 -13.02 12.04 9.41
C PRO A 42 -11.62 11.48 9.71
N GLY A 43 -10.77 12.34 10.25
CA GLY A 43 -9.45 11.96 10.75
C GLY A 43 -9.49 11.12 12.03
N PRO A 44 -8.30 10.69 12.52
CA PRO A 44 -8.19 9.94 13.78
C PRO A 44 -8.81 10.69 14.97
N GLY A 45 -9.75 10.03 15.67
CA GLY A 45 -10.44 10.63 16.81
C GLY A 45 -11.50 11.67 16.45
N GLU A 46 -11.73 11.94 15.18
CA GLU A 46 -12.68 12.92 14.69
C GLU A 46 -13.97 12.26 14.18
N GLY A 47 -15.12 12.84 14.52
CA GLY A 47 -16.39 12.51 13.92
C GLY A 47 -16.82 11.03 13.95
N ARG A 48 -17.84 10.72 13.16
CA ARG A 48 -18.36 9.35 13.01
C ARG A 48 -17.92 8.74 11.69
N ALA A 49 -17.62 7.47 11.71
CA ALA A 49 -17.28 6.69 10.52
C ALA A 49 -18.38 6.81 9.43
N VAL A 50 -17.96 6.91 8.18
CA VAL A 50 -18.81 7.16 7.02
C VAL A 50 -18.93 5.86 6.21
N PRO A 51 -20.14 5.37 5.87
CA PRO A 51 -20.29 4.22 4.99
C PRO A 51 -19.60 4.47 3.63
N LEU A 52 -18.96 3.44 3.09
CA LEU A 52 -18.19 3.53 1.84
C LEU A 52 -19.04 4.09 0.69
N TRP A 53 -20.31 3.66 0.55
CA TRP A 53 -21.18 4.18 -0.49
C TRP A 53 -21.42 5.69 -0.37
N LYS A 54 -21.56 6.22 0.87
CA LYS A 54 -21.70 7.67 1.09
C LYS A 54 -20.40 8.43 0.81
N ALA A 55 -19.28 7.85 1.22
CA ALA A 55 -17.97 8.43 0.93
C ALA A 55 -17.73 8.52 -0.58
N ALA A 56 -18.12 7.47 -1.32
CA ALA A 56 -18.06 7.46 -2.78
C ALA A 56 -18.96 8.50 -3.44
N GLU A 57 -20.21 8.62 -3.00
CA GLU A 57 -21.12 9.67 -3.49
C GLU A 57 -20.51 11.07 -3.29
N ALA A 58 -20.00 11.35 -2.08
CA ALA A 58 -19.39 12.64 -1.77
C ALA A 58 -18.13 12.89 -2.60
N TYR A 59 -17.28 11.85 -2.82
CA TYR A 59 -16.10 11.94 -3.66
C TYR A 59 -16.47 12.29 -5.10
N PHE A 60 -17.41 11.59 -5.71
CA PHE A 60 -17.81 11.85 -7.09
C PHE A 60 -18.53 13.19 -7.23
N ALA A 61 -19.31 13.64 -6.25
CA ALA A 61 -19.90 14.98 -6.23
C ALA A 61 -18.82 16.08 -6.16
N LYS A 62 -17.76 15.88 -5.34
CA LYS A 62 -16.61 16.81 -5.23
C LYS A 62 -15.81 16.91 -6.54
N THR A 63 -15.75 15.81 -7.30
CA THR A 63 -14.98 15.70 -8.55
C THR A 63 -15.83 15.89 -9.81
N GLU A 64 -17.14 16.10 -9.69
CA GLU A 64 -18.06 16.22 -10.82
C GLU A 64 -17.61 17.28 -11.83
N GLY A 65 -17.58 16.88 -13.12
CA GLY A 65 -17.16 17.75 -14.21
C GLY A 65 -15.65 17.98 -14.32
N ARG A 66 -14.82 17.30 -13.50
CA ARG A 66 -13.35 17.36 -13.59
C ARG A 66 -12.80 15.99 -13.99
N PRO A 67 -11.80 15.93 -14.88
CA PRO A 67 -11.02 14.71 -15.07
C PRO A 67 -10.39 14.29 -13.74
N ILE A 68 -10.54 13.03 -13.36
CA ILE A 68 -9.85 12.48 -12.20
C ILE A 68 -8.50 11.98 -12.70
N ASP A 69 -7.46 12.77 -12.45
CA ASP A 69 -6.08 12.41 -12.76
C ASP A 69 -5.44 11.80 -11.51
N MET A 70 -5.02 10.56 -11.62
CA MET A 70 -4.35 9.82 -10.54
C MET A 70 -2.82 9.95 -10.60
N GLY A 71 -2.28 10.70 -11.57
CA GLY A 71 -0.85 10.78 -11.82
C GLY A 71 -0.30 9.61 -12.62
N VAL A 72 1.02 9.51 -12.72
CA VAL A 72 1.72 8.50 -13.55
C VAL A 72 1.78 7.13 -12.88
N LEU A 73 1.86 7.09 -11.55
CA LEU A 73 2.11 5.87 -10.78
C LEU A 73 0.85 5.19 -10.27
N VAL A 74 -0.15 5.99 -9.90
CA VAL A 74 -1.39 5.47 -9.32
C VAL A 74 -2.28 4.96 -10.45
N PRO A 75 -2.81 3.72 -10.36
CA PRO A 75 -3.67 3.17 -11.40
C PRO A 75 -4.91 4.02 -11.66
N ASN A 76 -5.15 4.36 -12.92
CA ASN A 76 -6.34 5.13 -13.33
C ASN A 76 -7.67 4.39 -13.08
N GLN A 77 -7.61 3.11 -12.72
CA GLN A 77 -8.77 2.29 -12.37
C GLN A 77 -9.30 2.54 -10.94
N ILE A 78 -8.58 3.27 -10.10
CA ILE A 78 -8.98 3.56 -8.70
C ILE A 78 -10.39 4.17 -8.60
N PRO A 79 -10.79 5.18 -9.39
CA PRO A 79 -12.16 5.71 -9.35
C PRO A 79 -13.22 4.67 -9.72
N GLU A 80 -12.93 3.79 -10.68
CA GLU A 80 -13.83 2.70 -11.05
C GLU A 80 -13.92 1.65 -9.94
N LEU A 81 -12.81 1.31 -9.29
CA LEU A 81 -12.79 0.45 -8.12
C LEU A 81 -13.68 1.01 -7.00
N LEU A 82 -13.57 2.31 -6.70
CA LEU A 82 -14.41 2.97 -5.72
C LEU A 82 -15.90 2.88 -6.10
N ARG A 83 -16.24 3.09 -7.37
CA ARG A 83 -17.62 2.99 -7.85
C ARG A 83 -18.19 1.59 -7.65
N ARG A 84 -17.44 0.56 -8.04
CA ARG A 84 -17.89 -0.83 -7.93
C ARG A 84 -17.95 -1.31 -6.48
N THR A 85 -16.99 -0.98 -5.66
CA THR A 85 -17.03 -1.32 -4.22
C THR A 85 -18.19 -0.64 -3.50
N ALA A 86 -18.49 0.62 -3.82
CA ALA A 86 -19.62 1.36 -3.27
C ALA A 86 -20.99 0.77 -3.68
N ALA A 87 -21.05 0.08 -4.81
CA ALA A 87 -22.27 -0.62 -5.27
C ALA A 87 -22.38 -2.06 -4.72
N SER A 88 -21.24 -2.64 -4.29
CA SER A 88 -21.13 -4.05 -3.92
C SER A 88 -21.64 -4.33 -2.50
N PRO A 89 -22.59 -5.27 -2.29
CA PRO A 89 -23.03 -5.71 -0.96
C PRO A 89 -21.88 -6.10 -0.02
N ARG A 90 -20.75 -6.57 -0.57
CA ARG A 90 -19.57 -6.97 0.20
C ARG A 90 -18.87 -5.80 0.89
N PHE A 91 -18.83 -4.62 0.25
CA PHE A 91 -18.02 -3.48 0.70
C PHE A 91 -18.83 -2.24 1.05
N ARG A 92 -19.97 -2.00 0.40
CA ARG A 92 -20.70 -0.74 0.44
C ARG A 92 -21.00 -0.20 1.84
N ASP A 93 -21.30 -1.10 2.78
CA ASP A 93 -21.70 -0.76 4.15
C ASP A 93 -20.51 -0.77 5.14
N MET A 94 -19.30 -1.09 4.68
CA MET A 94 -18.07 -0.89 5.45
C MET A 94 -17.97 0.60 5.80
N LYS A 95 -17.53 0.91 7.02
CA LYS A 95 -17.46 2.30 7.45
C LYS A 95 -16.01 2.78 7.42
N LEU A 96 -15.78 3.89 6.74
CA LEU A 96 -14.48 4.53 6.62
C LEU A 96 -14.28 5.54 7.74
N ASN A 97 -13.06 5.58 8.30
CA ASN A 97 -12.65 6.49 9.37
C ASN A 97 -11.15 6.67 9.36
N GLY A 98 -10.64 7.60 10.19
CA GLY A 98 -9.22 7.75 10.43
C GLY A 98 -8.42 8.18 9.21
N PHE A 99 -9.02 8.87 8.23
CA PHE A 99 -8.32 9.31 7.03
C PHE A 99 -7.22 10.32 7.39
N VAL A 100 -6.00 10.03 6.93
CA VAL A 100 -4.84 10.92 7.03
C VAL A 100 -4.19 11.00 5.66
N ASP A 101 -3.84 12.22 5.24
CA ASP A 101 -3.00 12.49 4.08
C ASP A 101 -2.01 13.59 4.46
N HIS A 102 -0.75 13.21 4.62
CA HIS A 102 0.33 14.08 5.05
C HIS A 102 1.42 14.10 4.00
N LEU A 103 1.81 15.30 3.59
CA LEU A 103 2.92 15.54 2.68
C LEU A 103 3.77 16.69 3.21
N ASP A 104 5.05 16.43 3.48
CA ASP A 104 6.08 17.45 3.76
C ASP A 104 7.19 17.33 2.72
N THR A 105 7.17 18.20 1.72
CA THR A 105 8.13 18.19 0.62
C THR A 105 9.54 18.59 1.07
N VAL A 106 9.68 19.36 2.15
CA VAL A 106 10.99 19.79 2.67
C VAL A 106 11.71 18.63 3.35
N LYS A 107 10.96 17.82 4.10
CA LYS A 107 11.51 16.67 4.82
C LYS A 107 11.46 15.36 4.02
N ALA A 108 10.88 15.38 2.82
CA ALA A 108 10.57 14.20 2.03
C ALA A 108 9.76 13.17 2.84
N GLU A 109 8.65 13.61 3.45
CA GLU A 109 7.71 12.79 4.23
C GLU A 109 6.39 12.66 3.47
N GLN A 110 5.98 11.45 3.13
CA GLN A 110 4.68 11.20 2.51
C GLN A 110 4.00 10.03 3.22
N PHE A 111 2.91 10.30 3.92
CA PHE A 111 2.14 9.29 4.65
C PHE A 111 0.65 9.49 4.44
N ALA A 112 -0.05 8.44 4.04
CA ALA A 112 -1.50 8.43 4.06
C ALA A 112 -2.03 7.08 4.53
N ALA A 113 -3.16 7.12 5.22
CA ALA A 113 -3.80 5.94 5.76
C ALA A 113 -5.31 6.11 5.92
N LEU A 114 -6.00 5.00 5.95
CA LEU A 114 -7.46 4.90 6.06
C LEU A 114 -7.83 3.68 6.90
N VAL A 115 -8.91 3.77 7.68
CA VAL A 115 -9.52 2.61 8.34
C VAL A 115 -10.82 2.24 7.66
N ALA A 116 -11.03 0.93 7.45
CA ALA A 116 -12.32 0.35 7.09
C ALA A 116 -12.82 -0.57 8.22
N GLU A 117 -13.99 -0.25 8.80
CA GLU A 117 -14.73 -1.16 9.67
C GLU A 117 -15.39 -2.23 8.79
N CYS A 118 -14.85 -3.46 8.83
CA CYS A 118 -15.24 -4.50 7.86
C CYS A 118 -16.64 -5.09 8.08
N GLY A 119 -17.26 -4.87 9.25
CA GLY A 119 -18.57 -5.44 9.59
C GLY A 119 -18.54 -6.88 10.08
N ASP A 120 -17.38 -7.56 10.04
CA ASP A 120 -17.15 -8.92 10.53
C ASP A 120 -16.52 -8.96 11.94
N GLY A 121 -16.56 -7.85 12.66
CA GLY A 121 -15.93 -7.69 13.97
C GLY A 121 -14.44 -7.34 13.91
N THR A 122 -13.93 -6.94 12.74
CA THR A 122 -12.55 -6.49 12.54
C THR A 122 -12.52 -5.09 11.92
N VAL A 123 -11.38 -4.44 12.03
CA VAL A 123 -11.05 -3.23 11.27
C VAL A 123 -9.80 -3.49 10.42
N TYR A 124 -9.78 -2.92 9.23
CA TYR A 124 -8.64 -2.95 8.31
C TYR A 124 -7.98 -1.57 8.28
N LEU A 125 -6.71 -1.51 8.64
CA LEU A 125 -5.87 -0.32 8.52
C LEU A 125 -5.16 -0.39 7.19
N SER A 126 -5.53 0.49 6.27
CA SER A 126 -4.94 0.59 4.95
C SER A 126 -3.87 1.68 4.93
N PHE A 127 -2.66 1.32 4.55
CA PHE A 127 -1.56 2.25 4.34
C PHE A 127 -1.37 2.48 2.84
N ARG A 128 -1.42 3.74 2.42
CA ARG A 128 -1.21 4.12 1.02
C ARG A 128 0.25 3.95 0.64
N GLY A 129 0.49 3.43 -0.56
CA GLY A 129 1.78 3.44 -1.20
C GLY A 129 2.21 4.83 -1.64
N THR A 130 3.28 4.90 -2.42
CA THR A 130 3.77 6.15 -2.97
C THR A 130 2.82 6.66 -4.03
N ASP A 131 2.50 7.95 -3.94
CA ASP A 131 1.76 8.67 -4.97
C ASP A 131 2.71 9.25 -6.03
N ASP A 132 2.23 10.18 -6.85
CA ASP A 132 2.99 10.80 -7.93
C ASP A 132 4.03 11.85 -7.44
N THR A 133 4.13 12.12 -6.13
CA THR A 133 4.99 13.17 -5.58
C THR A 133 6.47 12.78 -5.57
N LEU A 134 7.36 13.72 -5.92
CA LEU A 134 8.81 13.51 -5.83
C LEU A 134 9.26 13.27 -4.40
N ALA A 135 8.60 13.88 -3.41
CA ALA A 135 8.88 13.66 -2.00
C ALA A 135 8.61 12.21 -1.56
N GLY A 136 7.49 11.61 -2.01
CA GLY A 136 7.19 10.21 -1.77
C GLY A 136 8.21 9.27 -2.42
N TRP A 137 8.61 9.57 -3.64
CA TRP A 137 9.65 8.82 -4.34
C TRP A 137 11.01 8.90 -3.65
N LYS A 138 11.40 10.08 -3.20
CA LYS A 138 12.64 10.25 -2.45
C LYS A 138 12.64 9.41 -1.18
N GLU A 139 11.52 9.39 -0.46
CA GLU A 139 11.35 8.56 0.73
C GLU A 139 11.46 7.05 0.42
N ASP A 140 10.93 6.58 -0.72
CA ASP A 140 11.08 5.19 -1.15
C ASP A 140 12.54 4.80 -1.38
N PHE A 141 13.33 5.68 -1.99
CA PHE A 141 14.77 5.43 -2.12
C PHE A 141 15.47 5.39 -0.77
N TYR A 142 15.04 6.21 0.18
CA TYR A 142 15.57 6.17 1.55
C TYR A 142 15.26 4.85 2.28
N LEU A 143 14.19 4.13 1.95
CA LEU A 143 13.94 2.79 2.49
C LEU A 143 15.11 1.82 2.23
N SER A 144 15.85 2.01 1.13
CA SER A 144 17.01 1.17 0.80
C SER A 144 18.28 1.52 1.58
N CYS A 145 18.35 2.71 2.20
CA CYS A 145 19.54 3.20 2.88
C CYS A 145 19.33 3.52 4.37
N MET A 146 18.17 4.02 4.74
CA MET A 146 17.88 4.36 6.12
C MET A 146 17.31 3.15 6.88
N ARG A 147 17.64 3.05 8.15
CA ARG A 147 17.08 2.01 9.02
C ARG A 147 15.58 2.20 9.25
N GLU A 148 15.12 3.42 9.28
CA GLU A 148 13.73 3.81 9.49
C GLU A 148 13.45 5.14 8.79
N VAL A 149 12.38 5.19 8.02
CA VAL A 149 11.91 6.43 7.36
C VAL A 149 10.76 7.09 8.14
N PRO A 150 10.51 8.40 7.93
CA PRO A 150 9.44 9.11 8.62
C PRO A 150 8.07 8.44 8.51
N ALA A 151 7.67 8.00 7.33
CA ALA A 151 6.40 7.32 7.13
C ALA A 151 6.23 6.05 7.98
N GLN A 152 7.31 5.30 8.24
CA GLN A 152 7.27 4.14 9.11
C GLN A 152 6.95 4.51 10.57
N LYS A 153 7.52 5.62 11.09
CA LYS A 153 7.18 6.15 12.43
C LYS A 153 5.72 6.57 12.49
N MET A 154 5.25 7.25 11.45
CA MET A 154 3.85 7.68 11.36
C MET A 154 2.90 6.48 11.30
N ALA A 155 3.26 5.40 10.59
CA ALA A 155 2.48 4.16 10.52
C ALA A 155 2.34 3.48 11.89
N VAL A 156 3.40 3.46 12.71
CA VAL A 156 3.34 2.96 14.09
C VAL A 156 2.41 3.83 14.94
N ALA A 157 2.61 5.14 14.95
CA ALA A 157 1.79 6.06 15.73
C ALA A 157 0.30 6.01 15.31
N TYR A 158 0.04 5.92 14.01
CA TYR A 158 -1.31 5.75 13.47
C TYR A 158 -1.95 4.44 13.94
N THR A 159 -1.21 3.33 13.88
CA THR A 159 -1.70 2.02 14.34
C THR A 159 -2.04 2.05 15.83
N GLU A 160 -1.25 2.71 16.66
CA GLU A 160 -1.52 2.89 18.09
C GLU A 160 -2.79 3.72 18.31
N ALA A 161 -2.93 4.85 17.62
CA ALA A 161 -4.11 5.71 17.71
C ALA A 161 -5.39 4.95 17.33
N MET A 162 -5.35 4.20 16.21
CA MET A 162 -6.50 3.41 15.78
C MET A 162 -6.79 2.24 16.73
N ALA A 163 -5.77 1.60 17.29
CA ALA A 163 -5.96 0.57 18.30
C ALA A 163 -6.63 1.11 19.58
N HIS A 164 -6.38 2.36 19.94
CA HIS A 164 -7.09 3.04 21.03
C HIS A 164 -8.53 3.40 20.67
N GLN A 165 -8.76 3.87 19.45
CA GLN A 165 -10.10 4.21 18.95
C GLN A 165 -11.01 2.99 18.84
N TYR A 166 -10.44 1.82 18.50
CA TYR A 166 -11.13 0.54 18.37
C TYR A 166 -10.71 -0.47 19.47
N PRO A 167 -11.04 -0.21 20.74
CA PRO A 167 -10.62 -1.10 21.83
C PRO A 167 -11.24 -2.49 21.67
N ARG A 168 -10.43 -3.54 21.91
CA ARG A 168 -10.84 -4.96 21.83
C ARG A 168 -11.19 -5.51 20.44
N ILE A 169 -11.19 -4.69 19.41
CA ILE A 169 -11.42 -5.14 18.03
C ILE A 169 -10.12 -5.71 17.46
N LYS A 170 -10.21 -6.79 16.72
CA LYS A 170 -9.06 -7.35 15.97
C LYS A 170 -8.72 -6.43 14.79
N LEU A 171 -7.43 -6.29 14.55
CA LEU A 171 -6.88 -5.43 13.50
C LEU A 171 -6.39 -6.30 12.35
N ARG A 172 -6.64 -5.85 11.14
CA ARG A 172 -5.92 -6.26 9.94
C ARG A 172 -5.16 -5.03 9.44
N LEU A 173 -3.94 -5.23 9.00
CA LEU A 173 -3.11 -4.19 8.41
C LEU A 173 -2.79 -4.59 6.99
N GLY A 174 -2.69 -3.61 6.09
CA GLY A 174 -2.23 -3.92 4.75
C GLY A 174 -2.02 -2.67 3.91
N GLY A 175 -1.36 -2.85 2.78
CA GLY A 175 -1.10 -1.81 1.81
C GLY A 175 -0.44 -2.39 0.56
N HIS A 176 -0.33 -1.57 -0.46
CA HIS A 176 0.34 -1.88 -1.71
C HIS A 176 1.62 -1.06 -1.81
N SER A 177 2.68 -1.61 -2.40
CA SER A 177 3.96 -0.93 -2.57
C SER A 177 4.56 -0.49 -1.23
N LYS A 178 5.01 0.76 -1.07
CA LYS A 178 5.43 1.33 0.23
C LYS A 178 4.41 1.06 1.34
N GLY A 179 3.11 1.14 1.04
CA GLY A 179 2.05 0.85 2.00
C GLY A 179 2.11 -0.56 2.59
N GLY A 180 2.55 -1.55 1.81
CA GLY A 180 2.81 -2.92 2.29
C GLY A 180 3.95 -2.97 3.31
N ASN A 181 5.06 -2.29 3.03
CA ASN A 181 6.17 -2.13 3.97
C ASN A 181 5.71 -1.43 5.26
N LEU A 182 4.95 -0.33 5.14
CA LEU A 182 4.41 0.41 6.29
C LEU A 182 3.50 -0.47 7.17
N ALA A 183 2.67 -1.32 6.55
CA ALA A 183 1.79 -2.24 7.26
C ALA A 183 2.57 -3.26 8.12
N VAL A 184 3.60 -3.87 7.53
CA VAL A 184 4.47 -4.81 8.24
C VAL A 184 5.26 -4.09 9.33
N TRP A 185 5.88 -2.95 9.03
CA TRP A 185 6.62 -2.16 10.01
C TRP A 185 5.75 -1.77 11.20
N ALA A 186 4.56 -1.23 10.95
CA ALA A 186 3.61 -0.88 12.00
C ALA A 186 3.21 -2.08 12.86
N GLY A 187 2.96 -3.24 12.22
CA GLY A 187 2.65 -4.47 12.92
C GLY A 187 3.79 -4.98 13.81
N VAL A 188 5.03 -4.82 13.38
CA VAL A 188 6.23 -5.22 14.13
C VAL A 188 6.51 -4.27 15.29
N PHE A 189 6.45 -2.96 15.05
CA PHE A 189 6.94 -1.96 16.01
C PHE A 189 5.87 -1.35 16.92
N CYS A 190 4.59 -1.60 16.67
CA CYS A 190 3.54 -1.19 17.61
C CYS A 190 3.71 -1.88 18.98
N PRO A 191 3.10 -1.35 20.06
CA PRO A 191 3.13 -1.96 21.38
C PRO A 191 2.65 -3.42 21.36
N THR A 192 3.26 -4.27 22.16
CA THR A 192 2.94 -5.71 22.22
C THR A 192 1.45 -5.99 22.47
N ALA A 193 0.78 -5.14 23.25
CA ALA A 193 -0.66 -5.26 23.48
C ALA A 193 -1.49 -5.04 22.19
N VAL A 194 -1.06 -4.14 21.32
CA VAL A 194 -1.65 -3.89 20.00
C VAL A 194 -1.31 -5.05 19.06
N GLN A 195 -0.04 -5.46 19.00
CA GLN A 195 0.44 -6.55 18.16
C GLN A 195 -0.34 -7.85 18.38
N ARG A 196 -0.71 -8.16 19.64
CA ARG A 196 -1.54 -9.35 19.98
C ARG A 196 -2.94 -9.30 19.36
N ARG A 197 -3.44 -8.12 19.02
CA ARG A 197 -4.75 -7.93 18.40
C ARG A 197 -4.71 -8.00 16.88
N ILE A 198 -3.52 -7.97 16.28
CA ILE A 198 -3.34 -8.07 14.82
C ILE A 198 -3.67 -9.51 14.40
N ALA A 199 -4.68 -9.66 13.57
CA ALA A 199 -5.11 -10.94 13.01
C ALA A 199 -4.31 -11.32 11.77
N ALA A 200 -3.98 -10.34 10.93
CA ALA A 200 -3.18 -10.52 9.72
C ALA A 200 -2.56 -9.19 9.29
N VAL A 201 -1.44 -9.28 8.58
CA VAL A 201 -0.77 -8.16 7.91
C VAL A 201 -0.53 -8.56 6.46
N TRP A 202 -0.89 -7.72 5.50
CA TRP A 202 -0.63 -7.95 4.08
C TRP A 202 0.32 -6.92 3.50
N SER A 203 1.39 -7.42 2.87
CA SER A 203 2.28 -6.66 2.01
C SER A 203 2.03 -7.04 0.56
N ASN A 204 1.36 -6.17 -0.19
CA ASN A 204 1.12 -6.38 -1.61
C ASN A 204 2.25 -5.71 -2.40
N ASP A 205 3.21 -6.49 -2.86
CA ASP A 205 4.41 -6.06 -3.61
C ASP A 205 5.17 -4.91 -2.94
N GLY A 206 5.19 -4.91 -1.59
CA GLY A 206 5.95 -3.94 -0.80
C GLY A 206 7.41 -4.40 -0.63
N PRO A 207 8.37 -3.45 -0.57
CA PRO A 207 9.76 -3.78 -0.29
C PRO A 207 9.93 -4.45 1.08
N GLY A 208 10.91 -5.35 1.19
CA GLY A 208 11.26 -6.05 2.43
C GLY A 208 11.97 -5.16 3.45
N PHE A 209 12.80 -5.79 4.29
CA PHE A 209 13.48 -5.13 5.39
C PHE A 209 14.97 -5.52 5.45
N HIS A 210 15.76 -4.79 6.21
CA HIS A 210 17.12 -5.17 6.54
C HIS A 210 17.13 -6.33 7.54
N ASP A 211 18.15 -7.20 7.48
CA ASP A 211 18.30 -8.41 8.31
C ASP A 211 18.18 -8.15 9.81
N ASP A 212 18.66 -6.99 10.28
CA ASP A 212 18.58 -6.60 11.68
C ASP A 212 17.12 -6.34 12.16
N ILE A 213 16.20 -6.11 11.25
CA ILE A 213 14.76 -5.99 11.52
C ILE A 213 14.10 -7.37 11.54
N LEU A 214 14.41 -8.21 10.56
CA LEU A 214 13.84 -9.54 10.43
C LEU A 214 14.17 -10.43 11.64
N SER A 215 15.40 -10.35 12.14
CA SER A 215 15.87 -11.10 13.31
C SER A 215 15.28 -10.65 14.66
N GLN A 216 14.49 -9.56 14.68
CA GLN A 216 13.94 -9.08 15.95
C GLN A 216 12.83 -10.00 16.51
N PRO A 217 12.79 -10.24 17.84
CA PRO A 217 11.74 -11.03 18.46
C PRO A 217 10.32 -10.51 18.18
N ARG A 218 10.17 -9.22 17.88
CA ARG A 218 8.89 -8.60 17.51
C ARG A 218 8.43 -9.05 16.13
N HIS A 219 9.35 -9.12 15.16
CA HIS A 219 9.09 -9.63 13.83
C HIS A 219 8.75 -11.11 13.86
N ILE A 220 9.58 -11.92 14.49
CA ILE A 220 9.39 -13.39 14.63
C ILE A 220 8.01 -13.72 15.22
N ARG A 221 7.54 -12.97 16.23
CA ARG A 221 6.19 -13.18 16.81
C ARG A 221 5.06 -12.85 15.83
N LEU A 222 5.30 -12.02 14.84
CA LEU A 222 4.29 -11.61 13.87
C LEU A 222 4.34 -12.42 12.56
N ALA A 223 5.47 -13.05 12.27
CA ALA A 223 5.80 -13.66 10.97
C ALA A 223 4.70 -14.56 10.41
N GLU A 224 4.12 -15.47 11.23
CA GLU A 224 3.01 -16.36 10.79
C GLU A 224 1.73 -15.62 10.39
N ARG A 225 1.61 -14.32 10.69
CA ARG A 225 0.47 -13.46 10.36
C ARG A 225 0.78 -12.45 9.27
N ILE A 226 2.01 -12.44 8.76
CA ILE A 226 2.43 -11.63 7.61
C ILE A 226 2.16 -12.45 6.35
N HIS A 227 1.49 -11.82 5.40
CA HIS A 227 1.18 -12.36 4.08
C HIS A 227 1.78 -11.46 3.03
N THR A 228 2.94 -11.83 2.51
CA THR A 228 3.62 -11.13 1.43
C THR A 228 3.18 -11.70 0.09
N ILE A 229 2.65 -10.87 -0.77
CA ILE A 229 2.14 -11.25 -2.11
C ILE A 229 2.92 -10.45 -3.14
N VAL A 230 3.57 -11.14 -4.07
CA VAL A 230 4.39 -10.52 -5.12
C VAL A 230 4.01 -11.06 -6.50
N PRO A 231 3.99 -10.24 -7.56
CA PRO A 231 3.79 -10.74 -8.92
C PRO A 231 5.03 -11.52 -9.39
N LYS A 232 4.83 -12.37 -10.41
CA LYS A 232 5.88 -13.30 -10.94
C LYS A 232 7.17 -12.61 -11.41
N SER A 233 7.13 -11.35 -11.78
CA SER A 233 8.30 -10.56 -12.16
C SER A 233 8.42 -9.30 -11.30
N SER A 234 8.10 -9.44 -10.01
CA SER A 234 8.27 -8.35 -9.04
C SER A 234 9.70 -7.82 -9.06
N VAL A 235 9.81 -6.49 -9.01
CA VAL A 235 11.07 -5.77 -8.77
C VAL A 235 11.00 -5.07 -7.42
N VAL A 236 9.89 -4.37 -7.15
CA VAL A 236 9.71 -3.60 -5.90
C VAL A 236 9.62 -4.54 -4.70
N GLY A 237 8.74 -5.54 -4.74
CA GLY A 237 8.57 -6.50 -3.67
C GLY A 237 9.77 -7.44 -3.46
N MET A 238 10.73 -7.44 -4.35
CA MET A 238 11.99 -8.18 -4.19
C MET A 238 13.14 -7.30 -3.65
N LEU A 239 12.92 -5.99 -3.49
CA LEU A 239 13.89 -5.11 -2.85
C LEU A 239 13.99 -5.43 -1.36
N LEU A 240 15.23 -5.52 -0.84
CA LEU A 240 15.53 -5.92 0.54
C LEU A 240 15.13 -7.39 0.82
N GLU A 241 15.16 -7.80 2.09
CA GLU A 241 14.94 -9.19 2.49
C GLU A 241 13.52 -9.41 3.03
N HIS A 242 13.02 -10.64 2.83
CA HIS A 242 11.83 -11.18 3.44
C HIS A 242 12.20 -12.47 4.18
N GLU A 243 11.80 -12.62 5.42
CA GLU A 243 12.00 -13.86 6.18
C GLU A 243 10.80 -14.81 6.01
N GLU A 244 9.60 -14.24 5.80
CA GLU A 244 8.39 -15.01 5.57
C GLU A 244 8.30 -15.55 4.14
N ASP A 245 7.63 -16.69 3.99
CA ASP A 245 7.29 -17.24 2.67
C ASP A 245 6.34 -16.26 1.94
N TYR A 246 6.73 -15.82 0.74
CA TYR A 246 5.89 -14.98 -0.08
C TYR A 246 5.06 -15.79 -1.09
N THR A 247 3.86 -15.32 -1.37
CA THR A 247 2.97 -15.88 -2.38
C THR A 247 3.24 -15.21 -3.72
N VAL A 248 3.65 -16.00 -4.73
CA VAL A 248 3.83 -15.49 -6.09
C VAL A 248 2.52 -15.58 -6.84
N VAL A 249 2.10 -14.46 -7.46
CA VAL A 249 0.85 -14.37 -8.23
C VAL A 249 1.10 -14.09 -9.71
N ASP A 250 0.18 -14.58 -10.55
CA ASP A 250 0.24 -14.32 -11.97
C ASP A 250 -0.26 -12.91 -12.30
N SER A 251 0.30 -12.31 -13.35
CA SER A 251 -0.06 -10.99 -13.84
C SER A 251 -0.12 -10.99 -15.37
N ASN A 252 -1.02 -10.18 -15.93
CA ASN A 252 -1.14 -9.98 -17.38
C ASN A 252 -0.17 -8.95 -17.95
N GLN A 253 0.57 -8.25 -17.07
CA GLN A 253 1.60 -7.28 -17.44
C GLN A 253 3.00 -7.90 -17.44
N GLN A 254 4.02 -7.12 -17.80
CA GLN A 254 5.43 -7.53 -17.84
C GLN A 254 6.34 -6.53 -17.11
N GLY A 255 7.46 -7.04 -16.57
CA GLY A 255 8.46 -6.23 -15.89
C GLY A 255 7.86 -5.39 -14.76
N LEU A 256 8.28 -4.14 -14.64
CA LEU A 256 7.81 -3.21 -13.61
C LEU A 256 6.29 -2.96 -13.64
N MET A 257 5.64 -3.10 -14.80
CA MET A 257 4.19 -2.91 -14.91
C MET A 257 3.39 -3.97 -14.17
N GLN A 258 4.00 -5.07 -13.74
CA GLN A 258 3.35 -6.06 -12.87
C GLN A 258 3.14 -5.56 -11.44
N HIS A 259 3.81 -4.45 -11.06
CA HIS A 259 3.59 -3.79 -9.78
C HIS A 259 2.15 -3.26 -9.63
N ASP A 260 1.47 -2.98 -10.74
CA ASP A 260 0.06 -2.60 -10.74
C ASP A 260 -0.84 -3.75 -10.27
N GLY A 261 -1.47 -3.62 -9.09
CA GLY A 261 -2.36 -4.62 -8.48
C GLY A 261 -3.56 -4.99 -9.36
N PHE A 262 -4.01 -4.09 -10.26
CA PHE A 262 -5.08 -4.39 -11.23
C PHE A 262 -4.64 -5.35 -12.34
N SER A 263 -3.35 -5.61 -12.47
CA SER A 263 -2.81 -6.58 -13.41
C SER A 263 -2.81 -8.02 -12.87
N TRP A 264 -3.05 -8.21 -11.56
CA TRP A 264 -2.95 -9.52 -10.91
C TRP A 264 -4.16 -10.40 -11.19
N ALA A 265 -3.89 -11.65 -11.54
CA ALA A 265 -4.92 -12.61 -11.92
C ALA A 265 -5.69 -13.13 -10.71
N VAL A 266 -7.02 -13.04 -10.77
CA VAL A 266 -7.93 -13.52 -9.73
C VAL A 266 -8.72 -14.74 -10.23
N LEU A 267 -8.89 -15.73 -9.34
CA LEU A 267 -9.71 -16.90 -9.56
C LEU A 267 -10.55 -17.20 -8.31
N GLY A 268 -11.85 -17.03 -8.42
CA GLY A 268 -12.77 -17.20 -7.29
C GLY A 268 -12.54 -16.12 -6.23
N ASN A 269 -12.01 -16.48 -5.06
CA ASN A 269 -11.72 -15.57 -3.94
C ASN A 269 -10.23 -15.49 -3.59
N ARG A 270 -9.36 -15.77 -4.55
CA ARG A 270 -7.90 -15.74 -4.39
C ARG A 270 -7.19 -15.37 -5.67
N PHE A 271 -5.93 -15.02 -5.55
CA PHE A 271 -5.06 -14.83 -6.71
C PHE A 271 -4.66 -16.17 -7.36
N VAL A 272 -4.38 -16.13 -8.65
CA VAL A 272 -3.77 -17.26 -9.35
C VAL A 272 -2.31 -17.36 -8.91
N ARG A 273 -1.99 -18.44 -8.17
CA ARG A 273 -0.67 -18.64 -7.58
C ARG A 273 0.28 -19.37 -8.52
N LEU A 274 1.53 -18.97 -8.49
CA LEU A 274 2.64 -19.59 -9.20
C LEU A 274 3.66 -20.15 -8.19
N HIS A 275 4.47 -21.13 -8.63
CA HIS A 275 5.45 -21.77 -7.74
C HIS A 275 6.65 -20.88 -7.39
N SER A 276 7.03 -19.94 -8.26
CA SER A 276 8.17 -19.05 -8.04
C SER A 276 8.14 -17.84 -8.96
N VAL A 277 8.87 -16.80 -8.58
CA VAL A 277 9.18 -15.66 -9.46
C VAL A 277 9.99 -16.09 -10.67
N THR A 278 9.93 -15.33 -11.76
CA THR A 278 10.65 -15.62 -12.99
C THR A 278 12.17 -15.56 -12.78
N ARG A 279 12.92 -16.27 -13.65
CA ARG A 279 14.39 -16.22 -13.63
C ARG A 279 14.90 -14.79 -13.84
N GLN A 280 14.24 -14.02 -14.70
CA GLN A 280 14.60 -12.62 -14.95
C GLN A 280 14.44 -11.77 -13.69
N ALA A 281 13.33 -11.91 -12.96
CA ALA A 281 13.12 -11.20 -11.70
C ALA A 281 14.25 -11.49 -10.69
N ARG A 282 14.62 -12.77 -10.53
CA ARG A 282 15.73 -13.16 -9.64
C ARG A 282 17.08 -12.56 -10.05
N LEU A 283 17.37 -12.47 -11.34
CA LEU A 283 18.64 -11.87 -11.81
C LEU A 283 18.63 -10.36 -11.56
N THR A 284 17.52 -9.67 -11.87
CA THR A 284 17.37 -8.24 -11.61
C THR A 284 17.50 -7.93 -10.11
N ASP A 285 16.87 -8.74 -9.25
CA ASP A 285 17.01 -8.62 -7.79
C ASP A 285 18.47 -8.76 -7.34
N GLN A 286 19.17 -9.79 -7.82
CA GLN A 286 20.61 -10.00 -7.49
C GLN A 286 21.49 -8.83 -7.93
N GLU A 287 21.25 -8.27 -9.12
CA GLU A 287 21.98 -7.12 -9.63
C GLU A 287 21.72 -5.86 -8.78
N LEU A 288 20.43 -5.59 -8.45
CA LEU A 288 20.06 -4.45 -7.61
C LEU A 288 20.62 -4.57 -6.19
N ARG A 289 20.53 -5.75 -5.57
CA ARG A 289 21.13 -6.01 -4.25
C ARG A 289 22.63 -5.83 -4.29
N GLY A 290 23.31 -6.39 -5.30
CA GLY A 290 24.76 -6.24 -5.47
C GLY A 290 25.18 -4.78 -5.58
N TRP A 291 24.41 -3.96 -6.31
CA TRP A 291 24.66 -2.53 -6.42
C TRP A 291 24.43 -1.80 -5.09
N VAL A 292 23.30 -2.06 -4.42
CA VAL A 292 22.97 -1.46 -3.12
C VAL A 292 24.00 -1.85 -2.05
N GLN A 293 24.39 -3.13 -1.97
CA GLN A 293 25.37 -3.61 -1.00
C GLN A 293 26.79 -3.10 -1.28
N GLY A 294 27.11 -2.79 -2.54
CA GLY A 294 28.40 -2.20 -2.94
C GLY A 294 28.61 -0.75 -2.48
N LEU A 295 27.57 -0.07 -2.00
CA LEU A 295 27.64 1.31 -1.53
C LEU A 295 27.47 1.38 0.00
N THR A 296 28.19 2.29 0.65
CA THR A 296 27.94 2.62 2.06
C THR A 296 26.58 3.36 2.19
N VAL A 297 26.02 3.36 3.40
CA VAL A 297 24.77 4.12 3.69
C VAL A 297 24.90 5.59 3.28
N GLU A 298 26.01 6.23 3.63
CA GLU A 298 26.30 7.63 3.28
C GLU A 298 26.39 7.86 1.76
N GLN A 299 26.94 6.88 1.02
CA GLN A 299 27.02 6.96 -0.44
C GLN A 299 25.63 6.83 -1.08
N ARG A 300 24.77 5.97 -0.54
CA ARG A 300 23.38 5.82 -1.00
C ARG A 300 22.58 7.08 -0.73
N GLU A 301 22.67 7.64 0.49
CA GLU A 301 22.01 8.90 0.86
C GLU A 301 22.45 10.04 -0.07
N LYS A 302 23.76 10.23 -0.27
CA LYS A 302 24.26 11.25 -1.19
C LYS A 302 23.82 11.05 -2.64
N PHE A 303 23.74 9.81 -3.08
CA PHE A 303 23.22 9.50 -4.42
C PHE A 303 21.75 9.91 -4.55
N VAL A 304 20.91 9.51 -3.59
CA VAL A 304 19.49 9.88 -3.55
C VAL A 304 19.34 11.40 -3.51
N ASP A 305 20.01 12.08 -2.60
CA ASP A 305 19.95 13.54 -2.48
C ASP A 305 20.36 14.25 -3.77
N SER A 306 21.47 13.82 -4.39
CA SER A 306 21.95 14.43 -5.63
C SER A 306 20.99 14.19 -6.80
N ALA A 307 20.44 12.99 -6.92
CA ALA A 307 19.50 12.65 -7.96
C ALA A 307 18.22 13.48 -7.84
N PHE A 308 17.66 13.58 -6.63
CA PHE A 308 16.44 14.36 -6.40
C PHE A 308 16.69 15.88 -6.47
N GLN A 309 17.86 16.39 -6.09
CA GLN A 309 18.22 17.79 -6.33
C GLN A 309 18.15 18.17 -7.82
N VAL A 310 18.61 17.29 -8.71
CA VAL A 310 18.51 17.51 -10.15
C VAL A 310 17.05 17.54 -10.63
N LEU A 311 16.21 16.63 -10.12
CA LEU A 311 14.78 16.58 -10.45
C LEU A 311 14.05 17.82 -9.93
N GLU A 312 14.29 18.21 -8.70
CA GLU A 312 13.69 19.37 -8.04
C GLU A 312 14.14 20.72 -8.68
N ALA A 313 15.36 20.77 -9.23
CA ALA A 313 15.87 21.97 -9.93
C ALA A 313 15.06 22.31 -11.20
N SER A 314 14.30 21.38 -11.77
CA SER A 314 13.35 21.63 -12.85
C SER A 314 12.11 22.41 -12.40
N GLY A 315 11.86 22.51 -11.07
CA GLY A 315 10.63 23.05 -10.51
C GLY A 315 9.47 22.04 -10.43
N ALA A 316 9.68 20.81 -10.88
CA ALA A 316 8.68 19.75 -10.81
C ALA A 316 8.45 19.32 -9.34
N GLN A 317 7.21 19.06 -8.99
CA GLN A 317 6.81 18.48 -7.69
C GLN A 317 6.33 17.05 -7.83
N THR A 318 5.96 16.65 -9.04
CA THR A 318 5.43 15.33 -9.37
C THR A 318 6.16 14.74 -10.58
N LEU A 319 6.02 13.43 -10.79
CA LEU A 319 6.49 12.76 -12.00
C LEU A 319 5.69 13.19 -13.24
N THR A 320 4.41 13.51 -13.05
CA THR A 320 3.57 14.06 -14.11
C THR A 320 4.14 15.39 -14.62
N ASP A 321 4.64 16.27 -13.73
CA ASP A 321 5.29 17.51 -14.13
C ASP A 321 6.53 17.24 -14.98
N LEU A 322 7.40 16.31 -14.57
CA LEU A 322 8.60 15.91 -15.31
C LEU A 322 8.26 15.40 -16.72
N LYS A 323 7.20 14.61 -16.83
CA LYS A 323 6.73 14.09 -18.11
C LYS A 323 6.20 15.20 -19.01
N ALA A 324 5.45 16.16 -18.46
CA ALA A 324 4.92 17.30 -19.21
C ALA A 324 6.02 18.20 -19.75
N ASP A 325 7.11 18.40 -19.02
CA ASP A 325 8.24 19.24 -19.45
C ASP A 325 9.11 18.56 -20.51
N SER A 326 9.21 17.22 -20.51
CA SER A 326 9.93 16.49 -21.55
C SER A 326 9.28 16.58 -22.94
N PHE A 327 8.01 17.00 -23.05
CA PHE A 327 7.32 17.25 -24.31
C PHE A 327 7.43 18.71 -24.78
N LYS A 328 8.02 19.61 -23.96
CA LYS A 328 8.22 21.04 -24.33
C LYS A 328 9.65 21.35 -24.79
N ALA A 329 10.58 20.41 -24.63
CA ALA A 329 11.99 20.51 -25.07
C ALA A 329 12.21 19.74 -26.36
#